data_de2a996659eeaa47b276dcc94339658a
#
_entry.id   de2a996659eeaa47b276dcc94339658a
#
_cell.length_a   1.000
_cell.length_b   1.000
_cell.length_c   1.000
_cell.angle_alpha   90.00
_cell.angle_beta   90.00
_cell.angle_gamma   90.00
#
_symmetry.space_group_name_H-M   'P 1'
#
loop_
_entity.id
_entity.type
_entity.pdbx_description
1 polymer ?
#
loop_
_entity_poly.entity_id
_entity_poly.type
_entity_poly.pdbx_seq_one_letter_code
_entity_poly.pdbx_strand_id
1 'polypeptide(L)'
;MKQFFFTLVVFTLPFVVVSCNENATNQELKETELKQIIKSNSYYSSIKWISLDEIEMKIKKNPRKVILFFTKKGCPYCKEMKETTLVDPEVIKLVNDNYYAIALDGKTKEAINFKGVTYINDASIEEDPKSTWRHNLFAELVEPYNGGYYWPTTVILDTNLNLIKSFPGIQKTPQFKRLLMNYMR
;
A
#
# COMPACT_ATOMS: atom_id res chain seq x y z
N MET A 1 18.56 69.82 -63.93
CA MET A 1 18.59 69.80 -62.46
C MET A 1 17.40 69.02 -61.95
N LYS A 2 17.62 67.77 -61.56
CA LYS A 2 16.53 66.89 -61.00
C LYS A 2 16.77 66.81 -59.51
N GLN A 3 15.82 67.33 -58.73
CA GLN A 3 15.80 67.18 -57.28
C GLN A 3 15.18 65.80 -56.93
N PHE A 4 15.98 65.01 -56.20
CA PHE A 4 15.49 63.79 -55.60
C PHE A 4 14.94 64.08 -54.20
N PHE A 5 13.64 63.88 -54.00
CA PHE A 5 13.04 63.89 -52.67
C PHE A 5 13.23 62.51 -52.03
N PHE A 6 13.96 62.49 -50.91
CA PHE A 6 14.19 61.32 -50.10
C PHE A 6 13.08 61.25 -49.06
N THR A 7 12.10 60.40 -49.28
CA THR A 7 11.00 60.19 -48.32
C THR A 7 11.48 59.23 -47.20
N LEU A 8 11.63 59.74 -46.01
CA LEU A 8 12.01 58.96 -44.81
C LEU A 8 10.78 58.24 -44.29
N VAL A 9 10.68 56.92 -44.53
CA VAL A 9 9.62 56.08 -43.94
C VAL A 9 10.07 55.68 -42.53
N VAL A 10 9.45 56.29 -41.50
CA VAL A 10 9.65 55.92 -40.10
C VAL A 10 8.77 54.69 -39.84
N PHE A 11 9.39 53.53 -39.71
CA PHE A 11 8.75 52.29 -39.28
C PHE A 11 8.60 52.32 -37.76
N THR A 12 7.41 52.65 -37.27
CA THR A 12 7.07 52.50 -35.88
C THR A 12 6.71 51.03 -35.58
N LEU A 13 7.65 50.29 -35.01
CA LEU A 13 7.38 48.95 -34.45
C LEU A 13 6.46 49.10 -33.21
N PRO A 14 5.36 48.39 -33.11
CA PRO A 14 4.59 48.35 -31.89
C PRO A 14 5.38 47.55 -30.84
N PHE A 15 5.72 48.24 -29.75
CA PHE A 15 6.30 47.61 -28.57
C PHE A 15 5.21 46.79 -27.86
N VAL A 16 5.15 45.47 -28.15
CA VAL A 16 4.30 44.58 -27.42
C VAL A 16 4.90 44.38 -26.01
N VAL A 17 4.36 45.09 -25.04
CA VAL A 17 4.66 44.87 -23.64
C VAL A 17 3.98 43.57 -23.22
N VAL A 18 4.74 42.45 -23.26
CA VAL A 18 4.30 41.20 -22.62
C VAL A 18 4.40 41.44 -21.13
N SER A 19 3.27 41.83 -20.51
CA SER A 19 3.16 41.86 -19.05
C SER A 19 3.11 40.42 -18.57
N CYS A 20 4.26 39.88 -18.17
CA CYS A 20 4.32 38.62 -17.45
C CYS A 20 3.57 38.80 -16.13
N ASN A 21 2.43 38.14 -15.99
CA ASN A 21 1.64 38.16 -14.78
C ASN A 21 2.28 37.19 -13.77
N GLU A 22 3.35 37.62 -13.09
CA GLU A 22 4.10 36.83 -12.08
C GLU A 22 3.19 36.32 -10.96
N ASN A 23 2.08 37.01 -10.68
CA ASN A 23 1.11 36.60 -9.66
C ASN A 23 0.30 35.35 -10.08
N ALA A 24 -0.01 35.17 -11.37
CA ALA A 24 -0.74 34.01 -11.86
C ALA A 24 0.13 32.76 -11.78
N THR A 25 1.39 32.87 -12.15
CA THR A 25 2.36 31.75 -12.11
C THR A 25 2.61 31.28 -10.66
N ASN A 26 2.74 32.21 -9.72
CA ASN A 26 2.92 31.91 -8.29
C ASN A 26 1.67 31.26 -7.65
N GLN A 27 0.46 31.64 -8.09
CA GLN A 27 -0.76 31.01 -7.63
C GLN A 27 -0.90 29.58 -8.14
N GLU A 28 -0.59 29.33 -9.40
CA GLU A 28 -0.67 28.01 -10.01
C GLU A 28 0.36 27.03 -9.41
N LEU A 29 1.58 27.52 -9.13
CA LEU A 29 2.60 26.74 -8.40
C LEU A 29 2.15 26.37 -7.00
N LYS A 30 1.62 27.33 -6.22
CA LYS A 30 1.11 27.06 -4.86
C LYS A 30 -0.06 26.08 -4.86
N GLU A 31 -0.96 26.17 -5.82
CA GLU A 31 -2.10 25.24 -5.94
C GLU A 31 -1.64 23.83 -6.28
N THR A 32 -0.62 23.72 -7.13
CA THR A 32 -0.02 22.42 -7.51
C THR A 32 0.71 21.79 -6.31
N GLU A 33 1.49 22.57 -5.56
CA GLU A 33 2.14 22.11 -4.33
C GLU A 33 1.11 21.69 -3.28
N LEU A 34 0.05 22.45 -3.08
CA LEU A 34 -1.01 22.12 -2.14
C LEU A 34 -1.73 20.82 -2.52
N LYS A 35 -2.02 20.61 -3.81
CA LYS A 35 -2.59 19.37 -4.33
C LYS A 35 -1.65 18.18 -4.11
N GLN A 36 -0.35 18.36 -4.27
CA GLN A 36 0.64 17.30 -4.00
C GLN A 36 0.72 16.98 -2.50
N ILE A 37 0.71 17.99 -1.62
CA ILE A 37 0.71 17.81 -0.16
C ILE A 37 -0.57 17.10 0.29
N ILE A 38 -1.74 17.50 -0.20
CA ILE A 38 -3.02 16.85 0.12
C ILE A 38 -3.01 15.40 -0.35
N LYS A 39 -2.51 15.13 -1.56
CA LYS A 39 -2.39 13.77 -2.11
C LYS A 39 -1.42 12.92 -1.32
N SER A 40 -0.27 13.46 -0.90
CA SER A 40 0.70 12.75 -0.07
C SER A 40 0.15 12.45 1.32
N ASN A 41 -0.52 13.42 1.96
CA ASN A 41 -1.16 13.22 3.27
C ASN A 41 -2.27 12.16 3.19
N SER A 42 -3.09 12.18 2.13
CA SER A 42 -4.10 11.15 1.91
C SER A 42 -3.49 9.77 1.66
N TYR A 43 -2.34 9.69 1.00
CA TYR A 43 -1.64 8.43 0.76
C TYR A 43 -1.15 7.78 2.05
N TYR A 44 -0.71 8.58 3.03
CA TYR A 44 -0.20 8.09 4.31
C TYR A 44 -1.21 8.15 5.46
N SER A 45 -2.48 8.43 5.19
CA SER A 45 -3.54 8.44 6.21
C SER A 45 -3.90 7.05 6.74
N SER A 46 -3.67 6.00 5.93
CA SER A 46 -3.91 4.60 6.28
C SER A 46 -3.12 3.65 5.39
N ILE A 47 -2.99 2.39 5.82
CA ILE A 47 -2.43 1.33 4.96
C ILE A 47 -3.36 1.13 3.76
N LYS A 48 -2.77 1.04 2.57
CA LYS A 48 -3.45 0.76 1.30
C LYS A 48 -3.67 -0.73 1.15
N TRP A 49 -4.72 -1.22 1.79
CA TRP A 49 -5.14 -2.61 1.64
C TRP A 49 -5.63 -2.88 0.22
N ILE A 50 -5.18 -3.98 -0.36
CA ILE A 50 -5.63 -4.44 -1.69
C ILE A 50 -6.26 -5.83 -1.57
N SER A 51 -7.05 -6.20 -2.58
CA SER A 51 -7.56 -7.56 -2.73
C SER A 51 -6.45 -8.54 -3.11
N LEU A 52 -6.55 -9.79 -2.65
CA LEU A 52 -5.62 -10.85 -3.06
C LEU A 52 -5.69 -11.11 -4.58
N ASP A 53 -6.87 -10.98 -5.19
CA ASP A 53 -7.07 -11.19 -6.62
C ASP A 53 -6.33 -10.17 -7.50
N GLU A 54 -6.01 -8.98 -6.93
CA GLU A 54 -5.27 -7.94 -7.67
C GLU A 54 -3.75 -8.14 -7.62
N ILE A 55 -3.24 -9.00 -6.73
CA ILE A 55 -1.83 -9.01 -6.37
C ILE A 55 -0.92 -9.37 -7.53
N GLU A 56 -1.25 -10.39 -8.31
CA GLU A 56 -0.41 -10.86 -9.41
C GLU A 56 -0.26 -9.78 -10.50
N MET A 57 -1.35 -9.09 -10.82
CA MET A 57 -1.33 -7.98 -11.77
C MET A 57 -0.49 -6.79 -11.26
N LYS A 58 -0.62 -6.48 -9.96
CA LYS A 58 0.14 -5.38 -9.34
C LYS A 58 1.64 -5.68 -9.29
N ILE A 59 2.03 -6.91 -8.95
CA ILE A 59 3.44 -7.32 -8.93
C ILE A 59 4.05 -7.30 -10.33
N LYS A 60 3.32 -7.78 -11.36
CA LYS A 60 3.79 -7.71 -12.76
C LYS A 60 4.06 -6.28 -13.21
N LYS A 61 3.23 -5.32 -12.79
CA LYS A 61 3.38 -3.90 -13.15
C LYS A 61 4.47 -3.20 -12.35
N ASN A 62 4.57 -3.50 -11.06
CA ASN A 62 5.53 -2.88 -10.14
C ASN A 62 5.90 -3.91 -9.07
N PRO A 63 7.03 -4.60 -9.21
CA PRO A 63 7.44 -5.65 -8.28
C PRO A 63 7.66 -5.11 -6.87
N ARG A 64 6.89 -5.62 -5.91
CA ARG A 64 7.03 -5.35 -4.47
C ARG A 64 6.75 -6.63 -3.70
N LYS A 65 7.36 -6.77 -2.53
CA LYS A 65 7.01 -7.82 -1.57
C LYS A 65 5.59 -7.62 -1.05
N VAL A 66 5.02 -8.67 -0.51
CA VAL A 66 3.63 -8.68 -0.02
C VAL A 66 3.60 -8.94 1.46
N ILE A 67 2.75 -8.19 2.17
CA ILE A 67 2.39 -8.47 3.56
C ILE A 67 0.96 -8.99 3.57
N LEU A 68 0.78 -10.23 4.06
CA LEU A 68 -0.52 -10.77 4.40
C LEU A 68 -0.73 -10.62 5.92
N PHE A 69 -1.81 -9.97 6.30
CA PHE A 69 -2.23 -9.82 7.68
C PHE A 69 -3.42 -10.73 7.94
N PHE A 70 -3.14 -11.91 8.48
CA PHE A 70 -4.18 -12.86 8.86
C PHE A 70 -4.80 -12.50 10.20
N THR A 71 -6.11 -12.38 10.20
CA THR A 71 -6.93 -12.10 11.40
C THR A 71 -8.01 -13.15 11.54
N LYS A 72 -8.77 -13.08 12.63
CA LYS A 72 -10.05 -13.80 12.79
C LYS A 72 -11.07 -12.92 13.48
N LYS A 73 -12.35 -13.21 13.28
CA LYS A 73 -13.45 -12.55 13.99
C LYS A 73 -13.30 -12.72 15.51
N GLY A 74 -13.57 -11.67 16.28
CA GLY A 74 -13.53 -11.69 17.74
C GLY A 74 -12.14 -11.85 18.36
N CYS A 75 -11.06 -11.53 17.63
CA CYS A 75 -9.69 -11.62 18.12
C CYS A 75 -9.24 -10.30 18.80
N PRO A 76 -9.05 -10.27 20.12
CA PRO A 76 -8.66 -9.04 20.83
C PRO A 76 -7.31 -8.49 20.36
N TYR A 77 -6.29 -9.36 20.21
CA TYR A 77 -4.96 -8.96 19.76
C TYR A 77 -4.93 -8.48 18.30
N CYS A 78 -5.84 -9.00 17.44
CA CYS A 78 -6.01 -8.48 16.09
C CYS A 78 -6.59 -7.07 16.11
N LYS A 79 -7.57 -6.81 16.98
CA LYS A 79 -8.14 -5.49 17.22
C LYS A 79 -7.07 -4.53 17.73
N GLU A 80 -6.35 -4.91 18.80
CA GLU A 80 -5.27 -4.11 19.36
C GLU A 80 -4.25 -3.72 18.29
N MET A 81 -3.76 -4.67 17.49
CA MET A 81 -2.77 -4.38 16.46
C MET A 81 -3.30 -3.45 15.37
N LYS A 82 -4.58 -3.58 15.00
CA LYS A 82 -5.24 -2.67 14.05
C LYS A 82 -5.38 -1.25 14.59
N GLU A 83 -5.63 -1.10 15.89
CA GLU A 83 -5.87 0.19 16.53
C GLU A 83 -4.60 0.88 17.04
N THR A 84 -3.47 0.17 17.08
CA THR A 84 -2.20 0.71 17.58
C THR A 84 -1.11 0.67 16.53
N THR A 85 -0.67 -0.52 16.15
CA THR A 85 0.49 -0.70 15.27
C THR A 85 0.21 -0.31 13.82
N LEU A 86 -0.97 -0.72 13.28
CA LEU A 86 -1.30 -0.50 11.87
C LEU A 86 -1.81 0.91 11.57
N VAL A 87 -1.98 1.75 12.59
CA VAL A 87 -2.33 3.19 12.44
C VAL A 87 -1.14 4.10 12.71
N ASP A 88 0.00 3.57 13.10
CA ASP A 88 1.23 4.35 13.30
C ASP A 88 1.70 4.96 11.97
N PRO A 89 1.96 6.28 11.89
CA PRO A 89 2.30 6.95 10.63
C PRO A 89 3.56 6.40 9.95
N GLU A 90 4.57 5.98 10.72
CA GLU A 90 5.78 5.41 10.15
C GLU A 90 5.55 3.99 9.62
N VAL A 91 4.73 3.19 10.30
CA VAL A 91 4.30 1.87 9.83
C VAL A 91 3.51 2.02 8.52
N ILE A 92 2.53 2.93 8.48
CA ILE A 92 1.76 3.23 7.27
C ILE A 92 2.68 3.60 6.12
N LYS A 93 3.64 4.50 6.38
CA LYS A 93 4.62 4.91 5.37
C LYS A 93 5.48 3.75 4.88
N LEU A 94 6.06 2.96 5.79
CA LEU A 94 6.90 1.82 5.45
C LEU A 94 6.15 0.79 4.61
N VAL A 95 4.90 0.48 5.00
CA VAL A 95 4.06 -0.47 4.26
C VAL A 95 3.70 0.06 2.88
N ASN A 96 3.14 1.26 2.80
CA ASN A 96 2.66 1.82 1.53
C ASN A 96 3.76 2.04 0.50
N ASP A 97 4.98 2.36 0.94
CA ASP A 97 6.11 2.61 0.05
C ASP A 97 6.76 1.32 -0.46
N ASN A 98 6.82 0.27 0.37
CA ASN A 98 7.66 -0.89 0.09
C ASN A 98 6.91 -2.19 -0.17
N TYR A 99 5.63 -2.28 0.22
CA TYR A 99 4.87 -3.53 0.18
C TYR A 99 3.51 -3.36 -0.48
N TYR A 100 2.94 -4.46 -0.91
CA TYR A 100 1.51 -4.61 -1.09
C TYR A 100 0.92 -5.23 0.17
N ALA A 101 -0.10 -4.61 0.74
CA ALA A 101 -0.71 -5.07 1.98
C ALA A 101 -2.08 -5.72 1.71
N ILE A 102 -2.30 -6.91 2.25
CA ILE A 102 -3.53 -7.68 2.11
C ILE A 102 -3.97 -8.14 3.50
N ALA A 103 -5.23 -7.92 3.84
CA ALA A 103 -5.84 -8.44 5.07
C ALA A 103 -6.78 -9.60 4.73
N LEU A 104 -6.63 -10.72 5.43
CA LEU A 104 -7.42 -11.92 5.23
C LEU A 104 -8.00 -12.42 6.55
N ASP A 105 -9.24 -12.90 6.51
CA ASP A 105 -9.79 -13.71 7.60
C ASP A 105 -9.28 -15.14 7.44
N GLY A 106 -8.36 -15.56 8.30
CA GLY A 106 -7.79 -16.90 8.26
C GLY A 106 -8.77 -18.00 8.69
N LYS A 107 -10.00 -17.64 9.01
CA LYS A 107 -11.13 -18.56 9.28
C LYS A 107 -12.28 -18.41 8.28
N THR A 108 -12.10 -17.69 7.17
CA THR A 108 -13.15 -17.60 6.16
C THR A 108 -13.54 -18.97 5.61
N LYS A 109 -14.80 -19.11 5.21
CA LYS A 109 -15.33 -20.29 4.48
C LYS A 109 -15.33 -20.06 2.96
N GLU A 110 -15.04 -18.85 2.52
CA GLU A 110 -14.95 -18.52 1.10
C GLU A 110 -13.72 -19.17 0.48
N ALA A 111 -13.85 -19.67 -0.75
CA ALA A 111 -12.72 -20.16 -1.50
C ALA A 111 -11.80 -19.00 -1.88
N ILE A 112 -10.49 -19.20 -1.77
CA ILE A 112 -9.46 -18.22 -2.11
C ILE A 112 -8.57 -18.79 -3.20
N ASN A 113 -8.45 -18.05 -4.31
CA ASN A 113 -7.50 -18.36 -5.37
C ASN A 113 -6.15 -17.70 -5.07
N PHE A 114 -5.09 -18.49 -5.05
CA PHE A 114 -3.74 -18.01 -4.81
C PHE A 114 -2.75 -18.81 -5.63
N LYS A 115 -1.94 -18.16 -6.47
CA LYS A 115 -0.97 -18.79 -7.38
C LYS A 115 -1.57 -19.87 -8.27
N GLY A 116 -2.78 -19.64 -8.78
CA GLY A 116 -3.49 -20.61 -9.63
C GLY A 116 -4.07 -21.83 -8.89
N VAL A 117 -3.96 -21.88 -7.55
CA VAL A 117 -4.55 -22.92 -6.71
C VAL A 117 -5.75 -22.34 -5.95
N THR A 118 -6.85 -23.08 -5.94
CA THR A 118 -8.03 -22.74 -5.13
C THR A 118 -7.91 -23.40 -3.77
N TYR A 119 -7.78 -22.59 -2.74
CA TYR A 119 -7.78 -23.01 -1.35
C TYR A 119 -9.20 -22.88 -0.77
N ILE A 120 -9.61 -23.85 -0.01
CA ILE A 120 -10.91 -23.91 0.68
C ILE A 120 -10.71 -24.01 2.19
N ASN A 121 -11.78 -23.91 2.94
CA ASN A 121 -11.80 -24.26 4.35
C ASN A 121 -12.79 -25.41 4.53
N ASP A 122 -12.27 -26.63 4.45
CA ASP A 122 -13.01 -27.90 4.53
C ASP A 122 -13.27 -28.33 5.97
N ALA A 123 -12.67 -27.67 6.97
CA ALA A 123 -12.91 -28.01 8.36
C ALA A 123 -14.37 -27.77 8.77
N SER A 124 -15.01 -28.76 9.37
CA SER A 124 -16.37 -28.66 9.89
C SER A 124 -16.42 -27.72 11.11
N ILE A 125 -17.39 -26.80 11.12
CA ILE A 125 -17.65 -25.93 12.29
C ILE A 125 -18.33 -26.72 13.40
N GLU A 126 -19.04 -27.80 13.04
CA GLU A 126 -19.88 -28.59 13.95
C GLU A 126 -19.07 -29.55 14.82
N GLU A 127 -17.85 -29.90 14.37
CA GLU A 127 -17.04 -30.89 15.09
C GLU A 127 -16.39 -30.35 16.36
N ASP A 128 -16.09 -29.04 16.47
CA ASP A 128 -15.64 -28.42 17.71
C ASP A 128 -15.71 -26.89 17.65
N PRO A 129 -16.61 -26.24 18.42
CA PRO A 129 -16.65 -24.77 18.54
C PRO A 129 -15.34 -24.14 19.07
N LYS A 130 -14.53 -24.95 19.77
CA LYS A 130 -13.18 -24.56 20.24
C LYS A 130 -12.11 -24.94 19.23
N SER A 131 -12.49 -25.57 18.10
CA SER A 131 -11.55 -26.12 17.15
C SER A 131 -10.63 -25.02 16.57
N THR A 132 -9.42 -25.44 16.38
CA THR A 132 -8.36 -24.65 15.75
C THR A 132 -8.49 -24.62 14.23
N TRP A 133 -9.71 -24.88 13.67
CA TRP A 133 -9.94 -24.87 12.23
C TRP A 133 -9.54 -23.51 11.62
N ARG A 134 -8.97 -23.59 10.47
CA ARG A 134 -8.46 -22.44 9.72
C ARG A 134 -8.50 -22.72 8.23
N HIS A 135 -8.50 -21.67 7.45
CA HIS A 135 -8.46 -21.77 6.00
C HIS A 135 -7.18 -22.47 5.54
N ASN A 136 -7.24 -23.31 4.49
CA ASN A 136 -6.08 -24.06 4.01
C ASN A 136 -4.95 -23.15 3.52
N LEU A 137 -5.25 -21.97 2.94
CA LEU A 137 -4.23 -20.98 2.60
C LEU A 137 -3.48 -20.46 3.84
N PHE A 138 -4.16 -20.29 4.98
CA PHE A 138 -3.47 -19.94 6.23
C PHE A 138 -2.52 -21.06 6.65
N ALA A 139 -2.96 -22.31 6.59
CA ALA A 139 -2.11 -23.45 6.95
C ALA A 139 -0.91 -23.61 6.02
N GLU A 140 -1.04 -23.26 4.74
CA GLU A 140 0.03 -23.27 3.75
C GLU A 140 1.10 -22.19 4.02
N LEU A 141 0.67 -20.99 4.41
CA LEU A 141 1.55 -19.82 4.51
C LEU A 141 2.05 -19.53 5.93
N VAL A 142 1.53 -20.21 6.95
CA VAL A 142 1.88 -19.93 8.35
C VAL A 142 2.53 -21.13 8.98
N GLU A 143 3.79 -20.95 9.38
CA GLU A 143 4.51 -21.95 10.17
C GLU A 143 4.00 -21.96 11.62
N PRO A 144 3.74 -23.13 12.23
CA PRO A 144 3.40 -23.21 13.63
C PRO A 144 4.57 -22.76 14.50
N TYR A 145 4.27 -21.98 15.52
CA TYR A 145 5.27 -21.53 16.50
C TYR A 145 5.02 -22.24 17.83
N ASN A 146 6.04 -22.92 18.36
CA ASN A 146 5.91 -23.75 19.57
C ASN A 146 4.70 -24.73 19.53
N GLY A 147 4.46 -25.33 18.37
CA GLY A 147 3.37 -26.28 18.16
C GLY A 147 1.98 -25.64 18.02
N GLY A 148 1.87 -24.31 18.03
CA GLY A 148 0.60 -23.59 17.93
C GLY A 148 0.54 -22.55 16.81
N TYR A 149 -0.67 -22.10 16.53
CA TYR A 149 -0.94 -20.99 15.60
C TYR A 149 -1.55 -19.83 16.38
N TYR A 150 -1.14 -18.64 16.03
CA TYR A 150 -1.47 -17.43 16.78
C TYR A 150 -2.20 -16.41 15.91
N TRP A 151 -2.98 -15.55 16.54
CA TRP A 151 -3.72 -14.47 15.89
C TRP A 151 -3.41 -13.14 16.56
N PRO A 152 -3.15 -12.09 15.76
CA PRO A 152 -2.96 -12.12 14.30
C PRO A 152 -1.69 -12.87 13.90
N THR A 153 -1.53 -13.16 12.61
CA THR A 153 -0.24 -13.57 12.05
C THR A 153 0.08 -12.68 10.86
N THR A 154 1.28 -12.12 10.83
CA THR A 154 1.81 -11.39 9.67
C THR A 154 2.67 -12.31 8.84
N VAL A 155 2.42 -12.40 7.54
CA VAL A 155 3.23 -13.18 6.59
C VAL A 155 3.87 -12.23 5.59
N ILE A 156 5.13 -12.46 5.27
CA ILE A 156 5.85 -11.76 4.21
C ILE A 156 6.11 -12.73 3.07
N LEU A 157 5.71 -12.33 1.86
CA LEU A 157 5.97 -13.05 0.62
C LEU A 157 6.92 -12.24 -0.25
N ASP A 158 7.70 -12.95 -1.09
CA ASP A 158 8.51 -12.33 -2.14
C ASP A 158 7.66 -11.88 -3.34
N THR A 159 8.31 -11.35 -4.37
CA THR A 159 7.67 -10.90 -5.61
C THR A 159 7.13 -12.04 -6.49
N ASN A 160 7.42 -13.30 -6.16
CA ASN A 160 6.86 -14.49 -6.77
C ASN A 160 5.80 -15.15 -5.89
N LEU A 161 5.37 -14.45 -4.84
CA LEU A 161 4.41 -14.92 -3.85
C LEU A 161 4.87 -16.17 -3.07
N ASN A 162 6.18 -16.39 -2.95
CA ASN A 162 6.70 -17.44 -2.09
C ASN A 162 6.85 -16.93 -0.65
N LEU A 163 6.62 -17.81 0.30
CA LEU A 163 6.80 -17.50 1.72
C LEU A 163 8.25 -17.14 2.01
N ILE A 164 8.46 -15.94 2.56
CA ILE A 164 9.74 -15.54 3.16
C ILE A 164 9.72 -15.87 4.64
N LYS A 165 8.68 -15.39 5.36
CA LYS A 165 8.56 -15.60 6.81
C LYS A 165 7.15 -15.33 7.31
N SER A 166 6.74 -16.09 8.35
CA SER A 166 5.56 -15.81 9.14
C SER A 166 5.95 -15.33 10.56
N PHE A 167 5.17 -14.38 11.10
CA PHE A 167 5.36 -13.76 12.41
C PHE A 167 4.08 -13.93 13.21
N PRO A 168 4.06 -14.88 14.16
CA PRO A 168 2.88 -15.19 14.96
C PRO A 168 2.60 -14.12 16.01
N GLY A 169 1.33 -13.88 16.29
CA GLY A 169 0.87 -13.00 17.35
C GLY A 169 1.00 -11.50 17.02
N ILE A 170 0.62 -10.69 18.00
CA ILE A 170 0.67 -9.24 17.90
C ILE A 170 2.13 -8.75 17.79
N GLN A 171 2.37 -7.93 16.77
CA GLN A 171 3.63 -7.21 16.60
C GLN A 171 3.43 -5.76 17.06
N LYS A 172 4.05 -5.37 18.16
CA LYS A 172 4.00 -3.98 18.63
C LYS A 172 4.78 -3.05 17.71
N THR A 173 4.41 -1.78 17.67
CA THR A 173 4.96 -0.81 16.71
C THR A 173 6.48 -0.86 16.53
N PRO A 174 7.33 -0.84 17.58
CA PRO A 174 8.78 -0.87 17.38
C PRO A 174 9.28 -2.17 16.76
N GLN A 175 8.70 -3.31 17.15
CA GLN A 175 9.04 -4.61 16.56
C GLN A 175 8.59 -4.68 15.11
N PHE A 176 7.36 -4.21 14.81
CA PHE A 176 6.82 -4.25 13.48
C PHE A 176 7.60 -3.36 12.51
N LYS A 177 7.98 -2.14 12.92
CA LYS A 177 8.86 -1.27 12.12
C LYS A 177 10.19 -1.95 11.80
N ARG A 178 10.83 -2.57 12.78
CA ARG A 178 12.08 -3.31 12.60
C ARG A 178 11.92 -4.48 11.63
N LEU A 179 10.82 -5.23 11.78
CA LEU A 179 10.46 -6.31 10.87
C LEU A 179 10.33 -5.79 9.44
N LEU A 180 9.53 -4.74 9.21
CA LEU A 180 9.35 -4.15 7.90
C LEU A 180 10.70 -3.72 7.27
N MET A 181 11.55 -3.02 8.03
CA MET A 181 12.85 -2.56 7.55
C MET A 181 13.79 -3.72 7.19
N ASN A 182 13.76 -4.83 7.94
CA ASN A 182 14.60 -5.99 7.68
C ASN A 182 14.22 -6.73 6.38
N TYR A 183 12.94 -6.71 6.01
CA TYR A 183 12.43 -7.47 4.88
C TYR A 183 12.07 -6.62 3.64
N MET A 184 12.22 -5.30 3.68
CA MET A 184 11.92 -4.45 2.52
C MET A 184 12.96 -4.53 1.39
N ARG A 185 14.18 -5.00 1.67
CA ARG A 185 15.28 -5.15 0.70
C ARG A 185 15.21 -6.45 -0.06
#